data_bcb121f495effc77586934bf89475f67
#
_entry.id   bcb121f495effc77586934bf89475f67
#
_cell.length_a   1.000
_cell.length_b   1.000
_cell.length_c   1.000
_cell.angle_alpha   90.00
_cell.angle_beta   90.00
_cell.angle_gamma   90.00
#
_symmetry.space_group_name_H-M   'P 1'
#
loop_
_entity.id
_entity.type
_entity.pdbx_description
1 polymer ?
#
loop_
_entity_poly.entity_id
_entity_poly.type
_entity_poly.pdbx_seq_one_letter_code
_entity_poly.pdbx_strand_id
1 'polypeptide(L)'
;RRQRQMCIRDSRRPSGSHGNSRGTKIFIGVVLALVIIVALFFGLSRFITDLMWYGQLGFQSVVWTQLGVKIGLWVAYALLMALTGFIAAWLAIRARPDSVDGSTIRINGDVVEVGKSASSKTARRVAVVISLIVGVIFGSQFNANWSEILLMFNAQKFGTTDPQFGLDNGFYVFVLPGLKLVLAAVAMLLGVGLVFSLVTHVLMGGIRITMPVNGRGLFSITKRARRQLGIWLILNMLAWSARQVLGVFDQLTVPVSYTHLTL
;
A
#
# COMPACT_ATOMS: atom_id res chain seq x y z
N ARG A 1 8.96 23.32 74.00
CA ARG A 1 8.53 23.62 72.65
C ARG A 1 8.33 22.28 71.99
N ARG A 2 7.03 21.88 71.78
CA ARG A 2 6.65 20.65 71.10
C ARG A 2 6.63 20.90 69.55
N GLN A 3 7.49 20.21 68.82
CA GLN A 3 7.41 20.17 67.36
C GLN A 3 6.31 19.16 66.94
N ARG A 4 5.28 19.66 66.26
CA ARG A 4 4.27 18.82 65.65
C ARG A 4 4.87 18.23 64.36
N GLN A 5 5.04 16.91 64.30
CA GLN A 5 5.35 16.19 63.08
C GLN A 5 4.07 16.17 62.23
N MET A 6 4.16 16.79 61.06
CA MET A 6 3.11 16.79 60.05
C MET A 6 3.24 15.50 59.20
N CYS A 7 2.35 14.53 59.42
CA CYS A 7 2.27 13.34 58.60
C CYS A 7 1.75 13.71 57.22
N ILE A 8 2.61 13.70 56.22
CA ILE A 8 2.23 13.77 54.83
C ILE A 8 1.63 12.40 54.43
N ARG A 9 0.33 12.39 54.23
CA ARG A 9 -0.41 11.24 53.78
C ARG A 9 -0.19 11.08 52.26
N ASP A 10 0.74 10.21 51.87
CA ASP A 10 0.95 9.83 50.49
C ASP A 10 -0.33 9.19 49.93
N SER A 11 -1.04 9.94 49.07
CA SER A 11 -2.12 9.43 48.31
C SER A 11 -1.56 8.51 47.19
N ARG A 12 -1.49 7.20 47.45
CA ARG A 12 -1.24 6.19 46.42
C ARG A 12 -2.29 6.35 45.33
N ARG A 13 -1.86 6.90 44.22
CA ARG A 13 -2.64 6.79 42.96
C ARG A 13 -2.73 5.30 42.62
N PRO A 14 -3.93 4.75 42.39
CA PRO A 14 -4.02 3.44 41.87
C PRO A 14 -3.47 3.48 40.42
N SER A 15 -2.33 2.84 40.21
CA SER A 15 -1.83 2.55 38.87
C SER A 15 -2.83 1.62 38.22
N GLY A 16 -3.68 2.15 37.37
CA GLY A 16 -4.57 1.37 36.51
C GLY A 16 -3.71 0.50 35.60
N SER A 17 -3.41 -0.71 36.04
CA SER A 17 -2.87 -1.74 35.17
C SER A 17 -3.95 -2.06 34.15
N HIS A 18 -3.83 -1.52 32.92
CA HIS A 18 -4.53 -2.00 31.74
C HIS A 18 -3.91 -3.37 31.36
N GLY A 19 -3.98 -4.31 32.27
CA GLY A 19 -3.74 -5.70 31.99
C GLY A 19 -4.89 -6.21 31.13
N ASN A 20 -4.61 -6.34 29.83
CA ASN A 20 -5.52 -7.01 28.89
C ASN A 20 -5.82 -8.40 29.45
N SER A 21 -6.95 -8.55 30.14
CA SER A 21 -7.29 -9.78 30.88
C SER A 21 -7.31 -10.95 29.90
N ARG A 22 -6.89 -12.14 30.34
CA ARG A 22 -6.98 -13.35 29.50
C ARG A 22 -8.38 -13.53 28.91
N GLY A 23 -9.43 -13.16 29.67
CA GLY A 23 -10.82 -13.19 29.19
C GLY A 23 -11.07 -12.29 27.98
N THR A 24 -10.52 -11.07 27.95
CA THR A 24 -10.68 -10.18 26.79
C THR A 24 -9.99 -10.74 25.53
N LYS A 25 -8.82 -11.36 25.68
CA LYS A 25 -8.12 -12.01 24.54
C LYS A 25 -8.89 -13.22 24.02
N ILE A 26 -9.45 -14.04 24.90
CA ILE A 26 -10.30 -15.18 24.53
C ILE A 26 -11.57 -14.67 23.84
N PHE A 27 -12.24 -13.66 24.40
CA PHE A 27 -13.44 -13.08 23.80
C PHE A 27 -13.18 -12.53 22.38
N ILE A 28 -12.10 -11.75 22.21
CA ILE A 28 -11.70 -11.23 20.89
C ILE A 28 -11.39 -12.39 19.93
N GLY A 29 -10.71 -13.44 20.40
CA GLY A 29 -10.40 -14.62 19.61
C GLY A 29 -11.67 -15.36 19.14
N VAL A 30 -12.64 -15.55 20.03
CA VAL A 30 -13.93 -16.18 19.70
C VAL A 30 -14.73 -15.35 18.70
N VAL A 31 -14.81 -14.03 18.92
CA VAL A 31 -15.52 -13.13 17.99
C VAL A 31 -14.84 -13.15 16.60
N LEU A 32 -13.51 -13.10 16.55
CA LEU A 32 -12.77 -13.18 15.29
C LEU A 32 -12.98 -14.51 14.58
N ALA A 33 -12.95 -15.63 15.32
CA ALA A 33 -13.23 -16.96 14.77
C ALA A 33 -14.66 -17.06 14.21
N LEU A 34 -15.64 -16.52 14.93
CA LEU A 34 -17.03 -16.50 14.48
C LEU A 34 -17.18 -15.68 13.18
N VAL A 35 -16.57 -14.50 13.11
CA VAL A 35 -16.58 -13.67 11.90
C VAL A 35 -15.94 -14.40 10.72
N ILE A 36 -14.82 -15.09 10.93
CA ILE A 36 -14.16 -15.88 9.89
C ILE A 36 -15.06 -17.03 9.42
N ILE A 37 -15.70 -17.76 10.34
CA ILE A 37 -16.59 -18.88 10.00
C ILE A 37 -17.78 -18.37 9.19
N VAL A 38 -18.41 -17.28 9.59
CA VAL A 38 -19.55 -16.67 8.89
C VAL A 38 -19.11 -16.19 7.48
N ALA A 39 -17.96 -15.52 7.37
CA ALA A 39 -17.43 -15.07 6.09
C ALA A 39 -17.12 -16.24 5.15
N LEU A 40 -16.53 -17.32 5.67
CA LEU A 40 -16.27 -18.55 4.91
C LEU A 40 -17.56 -19.23 4.48
N PHE A 41 -18.56 -19.30 5.35
CA PHE A 41 -19.86 -19.88 5.02
C PHE A 41 -20.53 -19.16 3.84
N PHE A 42 -20.63 -17.82 3.90
CA PHE A 42 -21.22 -17.05 2.80
C PHE A 42 -20.39 -17.11 1.52
N GLY A 43 -19.06 -17.04 1.63
CA GLY A 43 -18.16 -17.14 0.48
C GLY A 43 -18.25 -18.50 -0.21
N LEU A 44 -18.25 -19.58 0.58
CA LEU A 44 -18.34 -20.95 0.06
C LEU A 44 -19.73 -21.27 -0.51
N SER A 45 -20.80 -20.82 0.16
CA SER A 45 -22.18 -20.96 -0.30
C SER A 45 -22.36 -20.32 -1.68
N ARG A 46 -21.89 -19.07 -1.85
CA ARG A 46 -21.94 -18.37 -3.13
C ARG A 46 -21.17 -19.12 -4.22
N PHE A 47 -19.94 -19.55 -3.91
CA PHE A 47 -19.11 -20.29 -4.85
C PHE A 47 -19.76 -21.63 -5.29
N ILE A 48 -20.32 -22.40 -4.34
CA ILE A 48 -21.01 -23.66 -4.65
C ILE A 48 -22.25 -23.41 -5.51
N THR A 49 -23.04 -22.37 -5.18
CA THR A 49 -24.22 -22.02 -5.95
C THR A 49 -23.87 -21.65 -7.41
N ASP A 50 -22.84 -20.81 -7.59
CA ASP A 50 -22.35 -20.45 -8.92
C ASP A 50 -21.87 -21.69 -9.68
N LEU A 51 -21.09 -22.58 -9.03
CA LEU A 51 -20.57 -23.79 -9.64
C LEU A 51 -21.67 -24.76 -10.08
N MET A 52 -22.71 -24.91 -9.25
CA MET A 52 -23.86 -25.74 -9.57
C MET A 52 -24.67 -25.17 -10.72
N TRP A 53 -24.92 -23.85 -10.71
CA TRP A 53 -25.70 -23.18 -11.74
C TRP A 53 -25.01 -23.23 -13.12
N TYR A 54 -23.71 -22.88 -13.17
CA TYR A 54 -22.92 -23.00 -14.40
C TYR A 54 -22.76 -24.45 -14.85
N GLY A 55 -22.75 -25.41 -13.88
CA GLY A 55 -22.71 -26.83 -14.16
C GLY A 55 -23.94 -27.33 -14.89
N GLN A 56 -25.13 -26.87 -14.49
CA GLN A 56 -26.40 -27.23 -15.13
C GLN A 56 -26.49 -26.71 -16.59
N LEU A 57 -25.85 -25.56 -16.84
CA LEU A 57 -25.80 -24.96 -18.19
C LEU A 57 -24.66 -25.51 -19.06
N GLY A 58 -23.80 -26.40 -18.56
CA GLY A 58 -22.65 -26.95 -19.28
C GLY A 58 -21.43 -25.99 -19.36
N PHE A 59 -21.45 -24.86 -18.65
CA PHE A 59 -20.42 -23.82 -18.69
C PHE A 59 -19.49 -23.81 -17.47
N GLN A 60 -19.20 -24.94 -16.87
CA GLN A 60 -18.29 -25.03 -15.70
C GLN A 60 -16.88 -24.46 -15.98
N SER A 61 -16.41 -24.57 -17.23
CA SER A 61 -15.12 -24.00 -17.64
C SER A 61 -15.00 -22.50 -17.39
N VAL A 62 -16.12 -21.77 -17.50
CA VAL A 62 -16.16 -20.32 -17.22
C VAL A 62 -15.82 -20.01 -15.76
N VAL A 63 -16.37 -20.79 -14.82
CA VAL A 63 -16.09 -20.61 -13.37
C VAL A 63 -14.61 -20.87 -13.09
N TRP A 64 -14.04 -21.94 -13.63
CA TRP A 64 -12.64 -22.27 -13.41
C TRP A 64 -11.68 -21.26 -14.07
N THR A 65 -12.00 -20.79 -15.28
CA THR A 65 -11.23 -19.73 -15.95
C THR A 65 -11.27 -18.44 -15.13
N GLN A 66 -12.46 -18.02 -14.68
CA GLN A 66 -12.62 -16.82 -13.86
C GLN A 66 -11.84 -16.92 -12.55
N LEU A 67 -11.93 -18.05 -11.86
CA LEU A 67 -11.23 -18.29 -10.60
C LEU A 67 -9.72 -18.30 -10.82
N GLY A 68 -9.25 -19.01 -11.86
CA GLY A 68 -7.84 -19.09 -12.20
C GLY A 68 -7.23 -17.72 -12.53
N VAL A 69 -7.92 -16.93 -13.34
CA VAL A 69 -7.47 -15.56 -13.68
C VAL A 69 -7.47 -14.66 -12.46
N LYS A 70 -8.51 -14.69 -11.64
CA LYS A 70 -8.58 -13.90 -10.39
C LYS A 70 -7.43 -14.23 -9.43
N ILE A 71 -7.21 -15.51 -9.18
CA ILE A 71 -6.13 -15.96 -8.27
C ILE A 71 -4.77 -15.63 -8.89
N GLY A 72 -4.59 -15.91 -10.19
CA GLY A 72 -3.34 -15.64 -10.90
C GLY A 72 -2.96 -14.16 -10.86
N LEU A 73 -3.89 -13.26 -11.16
CA LEU A 73 -3.68 -11.81 -11.09
C LEU A 73 -3.40 -11.35 -9.65
N TRP A 74 -4.16 -11.87 -8.67
CA TRP A 74 -3.93 -11.56 -7.28
C TRP A 74 -2.53 -11.94 -6.82
N VAL A 75 -2.10 -13.18 -7.08
CA VAL A 75 -0.79 -13.69 -6.69
C VAL A 75 0.32 -12.91 -7.40
N ALA A 76 0.21 -12.72 -8.72
CA ALA A 76 1.20 -11.99 -9.50
C ALA A 76 1.38 -10.56 -8.99
N TYR A 77 0.28 -9.85 -8.76
CA TYR A 77 0.35 -8.48 -8.28
C TYR A 77 0.81 -8.38 -6.82
N ALA A 78 0.39 -9.31 -5.95
CA ALA A 78 0.85 -9.40 -4.57
C ALA A 78 2.37 -9.62 -4.50
N LEU A 79 2.91 -10.48 -5.34
CA LEU A 79 4.36 -10.73 -5.44
C LEU A 79 5.11 -9.49 -5.94
N LEU A 80 4.59 -8.81 -6.97
CA LEU A 80 5.19 -7.57 -7.48
C LEU A 80 5.20 -6.47 -6.41
N MET A 81 4.11 -6.30 -5.67
CA MET A 81 4.03 -5.34 -4.57
C MET A 81 5.02 -5.66 -3.45
N ALA A 82 5.06 -6.93 -3.03
CA ALA A 82 5.99 -7.38 -1.99
C ALA A 82 7.45 -7.17 -2.43
N LEU A 83 7.76 -7.51 -3.67
CA LEU A 83 9.11 -7.34 -4.24
C LEU A 83 9.50 -5.86 -4.31
N THR A 84 8.60 -5.00 -4.79
CA THR A 84 8.84 -3.56 -4.88
C THR A 84 9.09 -2.93 -3.51
N GLY A 85 8.25 -3.22 -2.52
CA GLY A 85 8.42 -2.75 -1.16
C GLY A 85 9.73 -3.25 -0.53
N PHE A 86 10.05 -4.53 -0.74
CA PHE A 86 11.30 -5.11 -0.27
C PHE A 86 12.53 -4.47 -0.92
N ILE A 87 12.55 -4.31 -2.24
CA ILE A 87 13.67 -3.66 -2.97
C ILE A 87 13.87 -2.23 -2.49
N ALA A 88 12.77 -1.47 -2.36
CA ALA A 88 12.82 -0.08 -1.89
C ALA A 88 13.43 0.03 -0.48
N ALA A 89 12.97 -0.81 0.44
CA ALA A 89 13.48 -0.86 1.80
C ALA A 89 14.94 -1.35 1.85
N TRP A 90 15.27 -2.39 1.08
CA TRP A 90 16.62 -2.95 1.04
C TRP A 90 17.66 -1.96 0.51
N LEU A 91 17.33 -1.21 -0.55
CA LEU A 91 18.17 -0.14 -1.06
C LEU A 91 18.37 0.98 -0.03
N ALA A 92 17.30 1.35 0.70
CA ALA A 92 17.37 2.36 1.74
C ALA A 92 18.23 1.90 2.94
N ILE A 93 18.11 0.62 3.35
CA ILE A 93 18.94 0.03 4.41
C ILE A 93 20.43 0.02 4.00
N ARG A 94 20.74 -0.30 2.73
CA ARG A 94 22.10 -0.26 2.19
C ARG A 94 22.68 1.16 2.10
N ALA A 95 21.81 2.13 1.94
CA ALA A 95 22.18 3.54 1.85
C ALA A 95 22.42 4.21 3.22
N ARG A 96 22.34 3.44 4.32
CA ARG A 96 22.54 3.92 5.68
C ARG A 96 23.89 4.65 5.78
N PRO A 97 23.94 5.85 6.42
CA PRO A 97 25.20 6.51 6.70
C PRO A 97 25.97 5.75 7.80
N ASP A 98 27.28 5.60 7.61
CA ASP A 98 28.18 4.88 8.52
C ASP A 98 28.30 5.56 9.91
N SER A 99 27.95 6.85 10.01
CA SER A 99 28.01 7.69 11.20
C SER A 99 26.69 7.75 11.99
N VAL A 100 25.95 6.66 12.09
CA VAL A 100 24.81 6.57 13.01
C VAL A 100 25.28 6.02 14.37
N ASP A 101 26.35 6.57 14.87
CA ASP A 101 26.62 6.57 16.31
C ASP A 101 25.65 7.56 16.94
N GLY A 102 24.92 7.11 17.95
CA GLY A 102 23.77 7.77 18.51
C GLY A 102 23.91 9.28 18.55
N SER A 103 22.95 9.97 17.95
CA SER A 103 22.85 11.41 18.13
C SER A 103 22.52 11.65 19.59
N THR A 104 23.55 11.88 20.38
CA THR A 104 23.43 12.30 21.77
C THR A 104 22.94 13.74 21.78
N ILE A 105 21.69 13.94 22.17
CA ILE A 105 21.17 15.28 22.47
C ILE A 105 21.49 15.55 23.93
N ARG A 106 22.33 16.55 24.18
CA ARG A 106 22.52 17.08 25.54
C ARG A 106 21.34 17.98 25.89
N ILE A 107 20.46 17.47 26.72
CA ILE A 107 19.41 18.28 27.35
C ILE A 107 19.78 18.44 28.79
N ASN A 108 20.04 19.68 29.23
CA ASN A 108 20.29 20.06 30.64
C ASN A 108 21.49 19.35 31.29
N GLY A 109 22.52 18.96 30.53
CA GLY A 109 23.72 18.28 31.05
C GLY A 109 23.68 16.76 30.94
N ASP A 110 22.50 16.16 30.79
CA ASP A 110 22.34 14.73 30.58
C ASP A 110 22.42 14.36 29.09
N VAL A 111 23.21 13.33 28.81
CA VAL A 111 23.35 12.78 27.47
C VAL A 111 22.20 11.80 27.21
N VAL A 112 21.16 12.26 26.52
CA VAL A 112 20.08 11.40 26.11
C VAL A 112 20.42 10.78 24.73
N GLU A 113 20.67 9.48 24.67
CA GLU A 113 20.81 8.74 23.42
C GLU A 113 19.43 8.64 22.73
N VAL A 114 19.18 9.53 21.78
CA VAL A 114 17.97 9.49 20.97
C VAL A 114 18.21 8.56 19.79
N GLY A 115 17.60 7.37 19.89
CA GLY A 115 17.47 6.44 18.77
C GLY A 115 18.62 5.46 18.61
N LYS A 116 18.57 4.35 19.34
CA LYS A 116 19.25 3.12 18.88
C LYS A 116 18.67 2.76 17.51
N SER A 117 19.43 3.05 16.46
CA SER A 117 19.09 2.60 15.11
C SER A 117 18.90 1.09 15.12
N ALA A 118 17.74 0.63 14.68
CA ALA A 118 17.43 -0.80 14.62
C ALA A 118 18.54 -1.54 13.88
N SER A 119 18.91 -2.74 14.38
CA SER A 119 19.88 -3.59 13.67
C SER A 119 19.46 -3.80 12.22
N SER A 120 20.39 -3.70 11.27
CA SER A 120 20.10 -3.87 9.85
C SER A 120 19.45 -5.22 9.54
N LYS A 121 19.74 -6.27 10.32
CA LYS A 121 19.12 -7.59 10.21
C LYS A 121 17.65 -7.55 10.64
N THR A 122 17.32 -6.90 11.74
CA THR A 122 15.95 -6.75 12.22
C THR A 122 15.13 -5.88 11.27
N ALA A 123 15.68 -4.75 10.84
CA ALA A 123 15.04 -3.88 9.86
C ALA A 123 14.69 -4.61 8.55
N ARG A 124 15.60 -5.46 8.05
CA ARG A 124 15.34 -6.27 6.85
C ARG A 124 14.22 -7.29 7.07
N ARG A 125 14.18 -7.98 8.21
CA ARG A 125 13.09 -8.93 8.52
C ARG A 125 11.74 -8.23 8.60
N VAL A 126 11.70 -7.10 9.29
CA VAL A 126 10.47 -6.28 9.41
C VAL A 126 10.02 -5.79 8.01
N ALA A 127 10.97 -5.32 7.18
CA ALA A 127 10.65 -4.88 5.83
C ALA A 127 10.05 -6.02 4.97
N VAL A 128 10.59 -7.25 5.06
CA VAL A 128 10.02 -8.42 4.36
C VAL A 128 8.59 -8.69 4.82
N VAL A 129 8.36 -8.75 6.14
CA VAL A 129 7.02 -9.05 6.68
C VAL A 129 6.01 -7.98 6.26
N ILE A 130 6.35 -6.69 6.42
CA ILE A 130 5.46 -5.60 6.03
C ILE A 130 5.23 -5.59 4.51
N SER A 131 6.26 -5.84 3.69
CA SER A 131 6.11 -5.92 2.23
C SER A 131 5.18 -7.05 1.80
N LEU A 132 5.25 -8.22 2.46
CA LEU A 132 4.35 -9.34 2.21
C LEU A 132 2.90 -8.99 2.59
N ILE A 133 2.69 -8.38 3.76
CA ILE A 133 1.35 -7.96 4.20
C ILE A 133 0.75 -6.94 3.22
N VAL A 134 1.52 -5.94 2.83
CA VAL A 134 1.11 -4.94 1.85
C VAL A 134 0.82 -5.59 0.51
N GLY A 135 1.66 -6.54 0.06
CA GLY A 135 1.46 -7.30 -1.16
C GLY A 135 0.13 -8.04 -1.17
N VAL A 136 -0.20 -8.77 -0.10
CA VAL A 136 -1.46 -9.50 0.04
C VAL A 136 -2.67 -8.56 0.01
N ILE A 137 -2.61 -7.46 0.75
CA ILE A 137 -3.71 -6.47 0.82
C ILE A 137 -3.95 -5.83 -0.54
N PHE A 138 -2.92 -5.28 -1.16
CA PHE A 138 -3.06 -4.59 -2.44
C PHE A 138 -3.25 -5.54 -3.63
N GLY A 139 -2.82 -6.80 -3.53
CA GLY A 139 -3.11 -7.82 -4.52
C GLY A 139 -4.61 -7.99 -4.77
N SER A 140 -5.44 -7.85 -3.73
CA SER A 140 -6.89 -7.99 -3.83
C SER A 140 -7.57 -6.95 -4.73
N GLN A 141 -6.95 -5.79 -4.95
CA GLN A 141 -7.49 -4.73 -5.83
C GLN A 141 -7.61 -5.19 -7.29
N PHE A 142 -6.69 -6.04 -7.75
CA PHE A 142 -6.71 -6.58 -9.12
C PHE A 142 -7.80 -7.61 -9.35
N ASN A 143 -8.25 -8.25 -8.28
CA ASN A 143 -9.28 -9.28 -8.35
C ASN A 143 -10.65 -8.73 -8.81
N ALA A 144 -10.94 -7.46 -8.55
CA ALA A 144 -12.20 -6.84 -8.94
C ALA A 144 -12.31 -6.61 -10.46
N ASN A 145 -11.19 -6.33 -11.11
CA ASN A 145 -11.13 -5.90 -12.52
C ASN A 145 -10.52 -6.97 -13.45
N TRP A 146 -10.65 -8.25 -13.10
CA TRP A 146 -10.09 -9.37 -13.85
C TRP A 146 -10.59 -9.41 -15.30
N SER A 147 -11.85 -9.01 -15.54
CA SER A 147 -12.48 -8.99 -16.85
C SER A 147 -11.83 -8.02 -17.83
N GLU A 148 -11.39 -6.84 -17.35
CA GLU A 148 -10.71 -5.84 -18.19
C GLU A 148 -9.39 -6.37 -18.73
N ILE A 149 -8.65 -7.12 -17.92
CA ILE A 149 -7.40 -7.77 -18.32
C ILE A 149 -7.69 -8.87 -19.36
N LEU A 150 -8.71 -9.70 -19.12
CA LEU A 150 -9.05 -10.78 -20.04
C LEU A 150 -9.56 -10.25 -21.37
N LEU A 151 -10.39 -9.20 -21.36
CA LEU A 151 -10.87 -8.50 -22.56
C LEU A 151 -9.73 -7.87 -23.36
N MET A 152 -8.74 -7.28 -22.68
CA MET A 152 -7.58 -6.69 -23.35
C MET A 152 -6.78 -7.72 -24.14
N PHE A 153 -6.59 -8.94 -23.61
CA PHE A 153 -5.88 -10.03 -24.31
C PHE A 153 -6.70 -10.69 -25.40
N ASN A 154 -8.03 -10.54 -25.37
CA ASN A 154 -8.95 -11.08 -26.37
C ASN A 154 -9.62 -9.98 -27.19
N ALA A 155 -8.92 -8.86 -27.40
CA ALA A 155 -9.46 -7.72 -28.15
C ALA A 155 -9.82 -8.08 -29.56
N GLN A 156 -11.02 -7.63 -30.01
CA GLN A 156 -11.53 -7.80 -31.38
C GLN A 156 -11.62 -6.44 -32.04
N LYS A 157 -11.37 -6.42 -33.35
CA LYS A 157 -11.56 -5.23 -34.18
C LYS A 157 -13.01 -5.12 -34.63
N PHE A 158 -13.60 -3.93 -34.52
CA PHE A 158 -14.95 -3.65 -34.99
C PHE A 158 -15.00 -3.23 -36.48
N GLY A 159 -13.83 -2.88 -37.05
CA GLY A 159 -13.74 -2.42 -38.44
C GLY A 159 -14.26 -1.01 -38.68
N THR A 160 -14.66 -0.31 -37.62
CA THR A 160 -15.03 1.11 -37.61
C THR A 160 -14.07 1.92 -36.82
N THR A 161 -13.59 3.03 -37.34
CA THR A 161 -12.62 3.90 -36.72
C THR A 161 -13.26 5.16 -36.15
N ASP A 162 -12.75 5.61 -35.04
CA ASP A 162 -13.09 6.91 -34.45
C ASP A 162 -12.61 8.07 -35.36
N PRO A 163 -13.44 9.09 -35.61
CA PRO A 163 -13.09 10.22 -36.48
C PRO A 163 -12.02 11.15 -35.90
N GLN A 164 -11.81 11.16 -34.57
CA GLN A 164 -10.90 12.08 -33.92
C GLN A 164 -9.46 11.56 -33.87
N PHE A 165 -9.26 10.30 -33.49
CA PHE A 165 -7.95 9.67 -33.33
C PHE A 165 -7.65 8.62 -34.39
N GLY A 166 -8.65 8.23 -35.21
CA GLY A 166 -8.51 7.22 -36.26
C GLY A 166 -8.28 5.79 -35.73
N LEU A 167 -8.55 5.55 -34.43
CA LEU A 167 -8.40 4.25 -33.79
C LEU A 167 -9.67 3.41 -33.97
N ASP A 168 -9.50 2.09 -34.09
CA ASP A 168 -10.64 1.16 -34.11
C ASP A 168 -11.45 1.25 -32.80
N ASN A 169 -12.80 1.24 -32.94
CA ASN A 169 -13.68 1.32 -31.77
C ASN A 169 -13.45 0.18 -30.77
N GLY A 170 -12.95 -0.99 -31.23
CA GLY A 170 -12.53 -2.09 -30.36
C GLY A 170 -11.39 -1.71 -29.41
N PHE A 171 -10.54 -0.74 -29.76
CA PHE A 171 -9.52 -0.23 -28.83
C PHE A 171 -10.14 0.38 -27.58
N TYR A 172 -11.16 1.20 -27.72
CA TYR A 172 -11.82 1.88 -26.59
C TYR A 172 -12.56 0.92 -25.67
N VAL A 173 -13.14 -0.16 -26.25
CA VAL A 173 -13.94 -1.13 -25.50
C VAL A 173 -13.07 -2.17 -24.80
N PHE A 174 -12.05 -2.69 -25.49
CA PHE A 174 -11.28 -3.85 -25.01
C PHE A 174 -9.91 -3.47 -24.45
N VAL A 175 -9.19 -2.57 -25.12
CA VAL A 175 -7.78 -2.33 -24.80
C VAL A 175 -7.62 -1.18 -23.80
N LEU A 176 -8.31 -0.08 -23.98
CA LEU A 176 -8.16 1.12 -23.16
C LEU A 176 -8.43 0.88 -21.67
N PRO A 177 -9.52 0.18 -21.25
CA PRO A 177 -9.76 -0.10 -19.83
C PRO A 177 -8.64 -0.93 -19.21
N GLY A 178 -8.18 -1.98 -19.90
CA GLY A 178 -7.07 -2.81 -19.43
C GLY A 178 -5.75 -2.04 -19.31
N LEU A 179 -5.41 -1.18 -20.28
CA LEU A 179 -4.23 -0.31 -20.22
C LEU A 179 -4.28 0.65 -19.03
N LYS A 180 -5.43 1.24 -18.77
CA LYS A 180 -5.65 2.13 -17.62
C LYS A 180 -5.46 1.40 -16.31
N LEU A 181 -5.98 0.17 -16.21
CA LEU A 181 -5.81 -0.69 -15.06
C LEU A 181 -4.33 -1.04 -14.84
N VAL A 182 -3.61 -1.47 -15.89
CA VAL A 182 -2.18 -1.78 -15.81
C VAL A 182 -1.37 -0.56 -15.38
N LEU A 183 -1.66 0.60 -15.96
CA LEU A 183 -0.93 1.83 -15.61
C LEU A 183 -1.26 2.32 -14.20
N ALA A 184 -2.49 2.12 -13.73
CA ALA A 184 -2.88 2.36 -12.34
C ALA A 184 -2.11 1.43 -11.38
N ALA A 185 -1.96 0.17 -11.76
CA ALA A 185 -1.17 -0.81 -11.01
C ALA A 185 0.30 -0.42 -10.91
N VAL A 186 0.90 -0.02 -12.02
CA VAL A 186 2.30 0.46 -12.05
C VAL A 186 2.47 1.70 -11.16
N ALA A 187 1.57 2.68 -11.26
CA ALA A 187 1.61 3.87 -10.41
C ALA A 187 1.52 3.51 -8.91
N MET A 188 0.67 2.54 -8.56
CA MET A 188 0.53 2.04 -7.19
C MET A 188 1.80 1.34 -6.70
N LEU A 189 2.42 0.49 -7.53
CA LEU A 189 3.72 -0.15 -7.24
C LEU A 189 4.79 0.89 -6.93
N LEU A 190 4.90 1.90 -7.78
CA LEU A 190 5.87 2.98 -7.62
C LEU A 190 5.58 3.83 -6.38
N GLY A 191 4.30 4.10 -6.08
CA GLY A 191 3.87 4.80 -4.87
C GLY A 191 4.24 4.04 -3.60
N VAL A 192 3.99 2.74 -3.57
CA VAL A 192 4.39 1.86 -2.45
C VAL A 192 5.91 1.86 -2.29
N GLY A 193 6.67 1.75 -3.40
CA GLY A 193 8.13 1.84 -3.38
C GLY A 193 8.64 3.16 -2.79
N LEU A 194 8.01 4.29 -3.15
CA LEU A 194 8.33 5.60 -2.58
C LEU A 194 8.07 5.65 -1.08
N VAL A 195 6.91 5.17 -0.61
CA VAL A 195 6.55 5.15 0.81
C VAL A 195 7.50 4.27 1.61
N PHE A 196 7.79 3.05 1.14
CA PHE A 196 8.75 2.15 1.80
C PHE A 196 10.15 2.76 1.87
N SER A 197 10.61 3.37 0.78
CA SER A 197 11.89 4.08 0.74
C SER A 197 11.92 5.24 1.75
N LEU A 198 10.88 6.08 1.78
CA LEU A 198 10.77 7.22 2.68
C LEU A 198 10.80 6.77 4.15
N VAL A 199 9.91 5.84 4.51
CA VAL A 199 9.81 5.31 5.89
C VAL A 199 11.13 4.68 6.32
N THR A 200 11.74 3.88 5.45
CA THR A 200 13.03 3.23 5.77
C THR A 200 14.15 4.25 5.95
N HIS A 201 14.21 5.30 5.12
CA HIS A 201 15.21 6.37 5.28
C HIS A 201 15.00 7.17 6.58
N VAL A 202 13.76 7.43 6.98
CA VAL A 202 13.45 8.06 8.26
C VAL A 202 13.93 7.18 9.42
N LEU A 203 13.58 5.90 9.41
CA LEU A 203 13.95 4.94 10.47
C LEU A 203 15.47 4.67 10.53
N MET A 204 16.18 4.76 9.41
CA MET A 204 17.62 4.49 9.33
C MET A 204 18.47 5.75 9.43
N GLY A 205 17.89 6.92 9.73
CA GLY A 205 18.63 8.17 9.89
C GLY A 205 19.14 8.78 8.58
N GLY A 206 18.62 8.34 7.43
CA GLY A 206 18.89 8.97 6.13
C GLY A 206 18.20 10.32 5.97
N ILE A 207 17.13 10.55 6.72
CA ILE A 207 16.42 11.81 6.87
C ILE A 207 16.41 12.14 8.37
N ARG A 208 16.92 13.30 8.73
CA ARG A 208 16.98 13.77 10.12
C ARG A 208 16.26 15.10 10.23
N ILE A 209 15.42 15.22 11.25
CA ILE A 209 14.80 16.48 11.66
C ILE A 209 15.70 17.07 12.74
N THR A 210 16.35 18.19 12.45
CA THR A 210 17.19 18.92 13.42
C THR A 210 16.49 20.18 13.86
N MET A 211 16.50 20.45 15.17
CA MET A 211 16.00 21.72 15.68
C MET A 211 16.84 22.88 15.10
N PRO A 212 16.22 23.99 14.70
CA PRO A 212 16.95 25.10 14.12
C PRO A 212 17.87 25.72 15.16
N VAL A 213 19.17 25.49 15.02
CA VAL A 213 20.21 26.19 15.76
C VAL A 213 20.96 27.07 14.74
N ASN A 214 20.95 28.35 14.96
CA ASN A 214 21.64 29.36 14.11
C ASN A 214 21.17 29.41 12.65
N GLY A 215 19.84 29.37 12.36
CA GLY A 215 19.29 29.57 11.01
C GLY A 215 19.58 28.46 9.99
N ARG A 216 20.13 27.32 10.40
CA ARG A 216 20.33 26.16 9.54
C ARG A 216 19.07 25.30 9.49
N GLY A 217 18.74 24.81 8.27
CA GLY A 217 17.45 24.19 7.94
C GLY A 217 17.01 23.04 8.86
N LEU A 218 15.69 22.94 9.05
CA LEU A 218 14.98 21.95 9.86
C LEU A 218 15.19 20.49 9.39
N PHE A 219 15.59 20.28 8.13
CA PHE A 219 15.70 18.95 7.53
C PHE A 219 17.09 18.71 6.96
N SER A 220 17.68 17.60 7.31
CA SER A 220 18.92 17.10 6.72
C SER A 220 18.64 15.79 6.01
N ILE A 221 18.89 15.75 4.69
CA ILE A 221 18.69 14.56 3.86
C ILE A 221 20.04 14.13 3.27
N THR A 222 20.44 12.89 3.47
CA THR A 222 21.69 12.35 2.92
C THR A 222 21.66 12.31 1.38
N LYS A 223 22.82 12.43 0.73
CA LYS A 223 22.91 12.40 -0.74
C LYS A 223 22.31 11.10 -1.32
N ARG A 224 22.52 9.95 -0.66
CA ARG A 224 21.99 8.65 -1.09
C ARG A 224 20.46 8.61 -0.95
N ALA A 225 19.90 9.09 0.16
CA ALA A 225 18.45 9.17 0.36
C ALA A 225 17.79 10.07 -0.67
N ARG A 226 18.36 11.27 -0.90
CA ARG A 226 17.85 12.23 -1.90
C ARG A 226 17.83 11.65 -3.30
N ARG A 227 18.89 10.91 -3.70
CA ARG A 227 18.94 10.25 -5.01
C ARG A 227 17.89 9.16 -5.14
N GLN A 228 17.73 8.28 -4.15
CA GLN A 228 16.75 7.20 -4.18
C GLN A 228 15.32 7.73 -4.20
N LEU A 229 14.98 8.67 -3.30
CA LEU A 229 13.65 9.29 -3.26
C LEU A 229 13.36 10.07 -4.53
N GLY A 230 14.37 10.76 -5.09
CA GLY A 230 14.24 11.47 -6.37
C GLY A 230 13.90 10.53 -7.53
N ILE A 231 14.55 9.36 -7.62
CA ILE A 231 14.23 8.35 -8.64
C ILE A 231 12.79 7.87 -8.48
N TRP A 232 12.36 7.48 -7.28
CA TRP A 232 10.98 7.05 -7.04
C TRP A 232 9.96 8.13 -7.39
N LEU A 233 10.25 9.40 -7.05
CA LEU A 233 9.38 10.53 -7.35
C LEU A 233 9.26 10.76 -8.87
N ILE A 234 10.39 10.75 -9.59
CA ILE A 234 10.40 10.92 -11.05
C ILE A 234 9.57 9.81 -11.71
N LEU A 235 9.79 8.55 -11.31
CA LEU A 235 9.01 7.42 -11.85
C LEU A 235 7.51 7.55 -11.57
N ASN A 236 7.12 8.00 -10.37
CA ASN A 236 5.73 8.29 -10.06
C ASN A 236 5.16 9.40 -10.93
N MET A 237 5.90 10.49 -11.14
CA MET A 237 5.47 11.61 -12.02
C MET A 237 5.30 11.14 -13.46
N LEU A 238 6.20 10.30 -13.97
CA LEU A 238 6.08 9.71 -15.31
C LEU A 238 4.84 8.80 -15.42
N ALA A 239 4.61 7.94 -14.44
CA ALA A 239 3.42 7.08 -14.43
C ALA A 239 2.12 7.91 -14.36
N TRP A 240 2.12 8.96 -13.55
CA TRP A 240 0.98 9.89 -13.47
C TRP A 240 0.74 10.62 -14.78
N SER A 241 1.80 11.13 -15.43
CA SER A 241 1.71 11.79 -16.74
C SER A 241 1.17 10.84 -17.81
N ALA A 242 1.64 9.59 -17.83
CA ALA A 242 1.15 8.58 -18.76
C ALA A 242 -0.36 8.28 -18.55
N ARG A 243 -0.83 8.29 -17.29
CA ARG A 243 -2.27 8.14 -16.99
C ARG A 243 -3.09 9.31 -17.53
N GLN A 244 -2.57 10.53 -17.46
CA GLN A 244 -3.25 11.71 -18.00
C GLN A 244 -3.36 11.65 -19.53
N VAL A 245 -2.32 11.13 -20.21
CA VAL A 245 -2.37 10.91 -21.67
C VAL A 245 -3.45 9.89 -22.04
N LEU A 246 -3.56 8.77 -21.29
CA LEU A 246 -4.66 7.81 -21.51
C LEU A 246 -6.03 8.42 -21.18
N GLY A 247 -6.11 9.36 -20.25
CA GLY A 247 -7.34 10.08 -19.91
C GLY A 247 -7.90 10.93 -21.05
N VAL A 248 -7.07 11.30 -22.02
CA VAL A 248 -7.56 12.04 -23.22
C VAL A 248 -8.51 11.18 -24.03
N PHE A 249 -8.23 9.87 -24.17
CA PHE A 249 -9.09 8.93 -24.88
C PHE A 249 -10.41 8.66 -24.16
N ASP A 250 -10.48 8.88 -22.84
CA ASP A 250 -11.73 8.73 -22.08
C ASP A 250 -12.79 9.75 -22.47
N GLN A 251 -12.39 10.90 -22.92
CA GLN A 251 -13.33 11.97 -23.27
C GLN A 251 -14.28 11.58 -24.38
N LEU A 252 -13.90 10.60 -25.21
CA LEU A 252 -14.79 10.02 -26.23
C LEU A 252 -15.79 9.00 -25.67
N THR A 253 -15.50 8.43 -24.51
CA THR A 253 -16.34 7.40 -23.87
C THR A 253 -17.29 7.95 -22.83
N VAL A 254 -17.09 9.23 -22.41
CA VAL A 254 -17.95 9.90 -21.44
C VAL A 254 -19.16 10.48 -22.17
N PRO A 255 -20.41 10.17 -21.77
CA PRO A 255 -21.60 10.79 -22.35
C PRO A 255 -21.54 12.30 -22.14
N VAL A 256 -21.78 13.06 -23.20
CA VAL A 256 -21.86 14.53 -23.16
C VAL A 256 -22.98 14.92 -22.21
N SER A 257 -22.63 15.51 -21.08
CA SER A 257 -23.60 16.04 -20.15
C SER A 257 -24.17 17.33 -20.72
N TYR A 258 -25.44 17.32 -21.11
CA TYR A 258 -26.16 18.50 -21.61
C TYR A 258 -26.50 19.54 -20.51
N THR A 259 -25.89 19.46 -19.34
CA THR A 259 -26.16 20.36 -18.22
C THR A 259 -25.74 21.83 -18.46
N HIS A 260 -25.05 22.14 -19.57
CA HIS A 260 -24.65 23.49 -19.93
C HIS A 260 -25.53 24.12 -21.04
N LEU A 261 -26.60 23.49 -21.49
CA LEU A 261 -27.48 24.00 -22.53
C LEU A 261 -28.80 24.59 -22.00
N THR A 262 -28.93 24.85 -20.71
CA THR A 262 -30.03 25.66 -20.15
C THR A 262 -29.50 27.05 -19.85
N LEU A 263 -29.47 27.89 -20.89
CA LEU A 263 -29.55 29.33 -20.81
C LEU A 263 -30.95 29.72 -21.27
#